data_6f60b36ff226b513b36b8891f5daf455
#
_entry.id   6f60b36ff226b513b36b8891f5daf455
#
_cell.length_a   1.000
_cell.length_b   1.000
_cell.length_c   1.000
_cell.angle_alpha   90.00
_cell.angle_beta   90.00
_cell.angle_gamma   90.00
#
_symmetry.space_group_name_H-M   'P 1'
#
loop_
_entity.id
_entity.type
_entity.pdbx_description
1 polymer ?
#
loop_
_entity_poly.entity_id
_entity_poly.type
_entity_poly.pdbx_seq_one_letter_code
_entity_poly.pdbx_strand_id
1 'polypeptide(L)'
;MMIKDLFSKRRKYASMPAEREQPKTMNEGVMTKCPKCKTIVYTKELVKHANVCMHCGHHMPMTPSERIDLILDEDSFHELNPHMVSADPLEFPEYKEKLEKDQKKTGHKEAVVTGEGTIGGTPVVLGVMDPAFRMGSMGSVVGEKITRAIERALDLHAPFILFSASGGARMQEGILSLMQMAKTSAALKKMDEAGLLFVSVMTHPTTGGVSASFASLGDYNFAEPEALIGFAGRRIIEQTIRQELPEDFQTAEFLLKHGQLDKVLHRQDMKNTLSAIVQMHT
;
A
#
# COMPACT_ATOMS: atom_id res chain seq x y z
N MET A 1 -56.45 -44.33 -11.91
CA MET A 1 -55.37 -45.02 -11.18
C MET A 1 -54.07 -44.52 -11.78
N MET A 2 -53.40 -43.57 -11.12
CA MET A 2 -52.36 -42.71 -11.72
C MET A 2 -50.97 -43.29 -11.54
N ILE A 3 -50.21 -43.24 -12.65
CA ILE A 3 -48.82 -43.73 -12.79
C ILE A 3 -47.83 -42.72 -12.10
N LYS A 4 -48.06 -42.33 -10.87
CA LYS A 4 -47.19 -41.37 -10.17
C LYS A 4 -46.32 -41.96 -9.03
N ASP A 5 -46.42 -43.23 -8.73
CA ASP A 5 -45.76 -43.78 -7.56
C ASP A 5 -44.53 -44.67 -7.86
N LEU A 6 -44.03 -44.69 -9.09
CA LEU A 6 -42.91 -45.61 -9.45
C LEU A 6 -41.52 -44.98 -9.42
N PHE A 7 -41.34 -43.69 -9.06
CA PHE A 7 -40.02 -43.04 -9.12
C PHE A 7 -39.53 -42.39 -7.81
N SER A 8 -40.03 -42.86 -6.65
CA SER A 8 -39.51 -42.34 -5.38
C SER A 8 -38.67 -43.38 -4.63
N LYS A 9 -37.64 -43.96 -5.26
CA LYS A 9 -36.57 -44.63 -4.51
C LYS A 9 -35.54 -43.56 -4.06
N ARG A 10 -35.80 -42.89 -2.92
CA ARG A 10 -34.79 -42.17 -2.17
C ARG A 10 -33.66 -43.13 -1.75
N ARG A 11 -32.50 -43.02 -2.42
CA ARG A 11 -31.27 -43.62 -1.91
C ARG A 11 -30.92 -42.89 -0.61
N LYS A 12 -31.09 -43.56 0.53
CA LYS A 12 -30.50 -43.10 1.81
C LYS A 12 -29.01 -43.33 1.73
N TYR A 13 -28.25 -42.28 1.48
CA TYR A 13 -26.82 -42.32 1.75
C TYR A 13 -26.66 -42.09 3.25
N ALA A 14 -26.04 -43.04 3.95
CA ALA A 14 -25.56 -42.83 5.29
C ALA A 14 -24.43 -41.80 5.19
N SER A 15 -24.67 -40.58 5.66
CA SER A 15 -23.60 -39.60 5.88
C SER A 15 -22.85 -40.05 7.12
N MET A 16 -21.67 -40.64 6.94
CA MET A 16 -20.70 -40.70 8.04
C MET A 16 -20.34 -39.25 8.41
N PRO A 17 -20.37 -38.88 9.70
CA PRO A 17 -19.82 -37.63 10.12
C PRO A 17 -18.34 -37.67 9.77
N ALA A 18 -17.89 -36.86 8.83
CA ALA A 18 -16.47 -36.56 8.70
C ALA A 18 -16.08 -35.89 10.02
N GLU A 19 -15.33 -36.60 10.86
CA GLU A 19 -14.55 -35.93 11.91
C GLU A 19 -13.66 -34.92 11.18
N ARG A 20 -14.12 -33.67 11.15
CA ARG A 20 -13.26 -32.56 10.83
C ARG A 20 -12.25 -32.49 11.96
N GLU A 21 -11.06 -33.03 11.72
CA GLU A 21 -9.89 -32.58 12.48
C GLU A 21 -9.91 -31.08 12.41
N GLN A 22 -10.26 -30.47 13.52
CA GLN A 22 -10.08 -29.03 13.68
C GLN A 22 -8.59 -28.77 13.47
N PRO A 23 -8.18 -27.94 12.50
CA PRO A 23 -6.78 -27.59 12.37
C PRO A 23 -6.39 -27.05 13.75
N LYS A 24 -5.38 -27.67 14.38
CA LYS A 24 -4.78 -27.18 15.62
C LYS A 24 -4.56 -25.69 15.39
N THR A 25 -5.26 -24.85 16.14
CA THR A 25 -5.08 -23.41 16.11
C THR A 25 -3.62 -23.16 16.45
N MET A 26 -2.80 -22.95 15.43
CA MET A 26 -1.46 -22.41 15.62
C MET A 26 -1.69 -21.06 16.32
N ASN A 27 -1.00 -20.84 17.44
CA ASN A 27 -1.11 -19.59 18.18
C ASN A 27 -0.95 -18.43 17.18
N GLU A 28 -2.07 -17.80 16.82
CA GLU A 28 -2.09 -16.63 15.94
C GLU A 28 -1.17 -15.60 16.56
N GLY A 29 -0.13 -15.21 15.83
CA GLY A 29 0.88 -14.25 16.27
C GLY A 29 2.29 -14.80 16.52
N VAL A 30 2.49 -16.12 16.72
CA VAL A 30 3.83 -16.66 16.97
C VAL A 30 4.53 -17.07 15.67
N MET A 31 3.78 -17.59 14.71
CA MET A 31 4.29 -18.06 13.43
C MET A 31 3.53 -17.46 12.26
N THR A 32 4.25 -17.10 11.21
CA THR A 32 3.70 -16.55 9.96
C THR A 32 4.13 -17.41 8.79
N LYS A 33 3.21 -17.71 7.88
CA LYS A 33 3.48 -18.47 6.65
C LYS A 33 3.75 -17.51 5.51
N CYS A 34 4.92 -17.65 4.88
CA CYS A 34 5.25 -16.86 3.69
C CYS A 34 4.27 -17.16 2.54
N PRO A 35 3.62 -16.16 1.92
CA PRO A 35 2.67 -16.39 0.83
C PRO A 35 3.35 -16.91 -0.44
N LYS A 36 4.64 -16.63 -0.66
CA LYS A 36 5.41 -17.05 -1.84
C LYS A 36 5.96 -18.47 -1.70
N CYS A 37 6.88 -18.69 -0.78
CA CYS A 37 7.56 -19.98 -0.64
C CYS A 37 6.83 -20.97 0.30
N LYS A 38 5.75 -20.57 0.95
CA LYS A 38 4.94 -21.35 1.90
C LYS A 38 5.67 -21.79 3.17
N THR A 39 6.92 -21.42 3.36
CA THR A 39 7.68 -21.69 4.58
C THR A 39 7.06 -20.99 5.79
N ILE A 40 7.04 -21.65 6.92
CA ILE A 40 6.57 -21.10 8.19
C ILE A 40 7.78 -20.52 8.93
N VAL A 41 7.69 -19.28 9.35
CA VAL A 41 8.76 -18.56 10.06
C VAL A 41 8.23 -17.97 11.35
N TYR A 42 9.08 -17.76 12.34
CA TYR A 42 8.70 -17.06 13.55
C TYR A 42 8.41 -15.59 13.25
N THR A 43 7.23 -15.12 13.68
CA THR A 43 6.79 -13.73 13.45
C THR A 43 7.79 -12.72 14.01
N LYS A 44 8.34 -12.97 15.21
CA LYS A 44 9.36 -12.08 15.80
C LYS A 44 10.63 -11.96 14.96
N GLU A 45 11.09 -13.06 14.36
CA GLU A 45 12.27 -13.03 13.48
C GLU A 45 11.93 -12.31 12.16
N LEU A 46 10.73 -12.52 11.63
CA LEU A 46 10.27 -11.81 10.43
C LEU A 46 10.25 -10.29 10.65
N VAL A 47 9.74 -9.82 11.78
CA VAL A 47 9.74 -8.39 12.14
C VAL A 47 11.15 -7.84 12.24
N LYS A 48 12.10 -8.56 12.89
CA LYS A 48 13.52 -8.14 12.94
C LYS A 48 14.17 -8.02 11.55
N HIS A 49 13.68 -8.79 10.59
CA HIS A 49 14.10 -8.74 9.18
C HIS A 49 13.22 -7.80 8.32
N ALA A 50 12.57 -6.81 8.94
CA ALA A 50 11.71 -5.83 8.28
C ALA A 50 10.60 -6.47 7.43
N ASN A 51 9.98 -7.54 7.93
CA ASN A 51 8.96 -8.33 7.24
C ASN A 51 9.40 -8.89 5.87
N VAL A 52 10.68 -9.20 5.72
CA VAL A 52 11.23 -9.90 4.54
C VAL A 52 11.46 -11.37 4.86
N CYS A 53 10.95 -12.25 4.03
CA CYS A 53 11.10 -13.69 4.21
C CYS A 53 12.57 -14.11 4.08
N MET A 54 13.16 -14.65 5.13
CA MET A 54 14.56 -15.08 5.18
C MET A 54 14.88 -16.25 4.20
N HIS A 55 13.86 -16.97 3.73
CA HIS A 55 14.06 -18.12 2.83
C HIS A 55 14.02 -17.74 1.35
N CYS A 56 13.16 -16.80 0.96
CA CYS A 56 12.96 -16.48 -0.47
C CYS A 56 13.06 -14.99 -0.79
N GLY A 57 13.38 -14.13 0.19
CA GLY A 57 13.51 -12.70 -0.02
C GLY A 57 12.19 -11.96 -0.28
N HIS A 58 11.03 -12.64 -0.21
CA HIS A 58 9.75 -12.00 -0.47
C HIS A 58 9.41 -10.94 0.58
N HIS A 59 9.08 -9.75 0.13
CA HIS A 59 8.65 -8.62 0.95
C HIS A 59 7.18 -8.80 1.35
N MET A 60 6.93 -9.16 2.60
CA MET A 60 5.58 -9.35 3.13
C MET A 60 4.94 -8.00 3.47
N PRO A 61 3.59 -7.92 3.58
CA PRO A 61 2.91 -6.70 4.00
C PRO A 61 3.51 -6.12 5.29
N MET A 62 3.53 -4.80 5.38
CA MET A 62 4.03 -4.03 6.51
C MET A 62 3.00 -2.94 6.82
N THR A 63 2.73 -2.73 8.11
CA THR A 63 1.84 -1.66 8.57
C THR A 63 2.54 -0.29 8.46
N PRO A 64 1.77 0.83 8.43
CA PRO A 64 2.36 2.17 8.48
C PRO A 64 3.27 2.38 9.68
N SER A 65 2.89 1.94 10.87
CA SER A 65 3.72 2.08 12.07
C SER A 65 5.06 1.35 11.93
N GLU A 66 5.05 0.07 11.52
CA GLU A 66 6.30 -0.68 11.27
C GLU A 66 7.18 0.00 10.22
N ARG A 67 6.58 0.64 9.19
CA ARG A 67 7.32 1.37 8.17
C ARG A 67 7.95 2.64 8.72
N ILE A 68 7.21 3.38 9.53
CA ILE A 68 7.69 4.59 10.20
C ILE A 68 8.87 4.25 11.12
N ASP A 69 8.72 3.24 11.96
CA ASP A 69 9.77 2.78 12.90
C ASP A 69 11.02 2.28 12.16
N LEU A 70 10.85 1.69 10.96
CA LEU A 70 11.97 1.23 10.13
C LEU A 70 12.77 2.39 9.53
N ILE A 71 12.11 3.49 9.17
CA ILE A 71 12.69 4.56 8.36
C ILE A 71 13.17 5.73 9.22
N LEU A 72 12.36 6.19 10.16
CA LEU A 72 12.68 7.35 10.97
C LEU A 72 13.61 7.00 12.14
N ASP A 73 14.15 8.02 12.76
CA ASP A 73 14.86 7.89 14.01
C ASP A 73 13.88 7.64 15.16
N GLU A 74 14.33 6.91 16.18
CA GLU A 74 13.53 6.53 17.34
C GLU A 74 12.87 7.78 17.97
N ASP A 75 11.57 7.65 18.31
CA ASP A 75 10.74 8.68 18.94
C ASP A 75 10.65 10.04 18.21
N SER A 76 11.10 10.12 16.95
CA SER A 76 11.08 11.39 16.18
C SER A 76 9.75 11.67 15.47
N PHE A 77 8.86 10.68 15.32
CA PHE A 77 7.65 10.82 14.52
C PHE A 77 6.54 11.61 15.21
N HIS A 78 6.03 12.63 14.53
CA HIS A 78 4.86 13.40 14.92
C HIS A 78 3.79 13.36 13.83
N GLU A 79 2.66 12.66 14.09
CA GLU A 79 1.61 12.51 13.08
C GLU A 79 0.89 13.83 12.78
N LEU A 80 0.68 14.11 11.49
CA LEU A 80 -0.08 15.23 10.98
C LEU A 80 -1.53 14.82 10.70
N ASN A 81 -2.48 15.66 11.13
CA ASN A 81 -3.91 15.48 10.86
C ASN A 81 -4.49 14.08 11.23
N PRO A 82 -4.23 13.54 12.43
CA PRO A 82 -4.65 12.18 12.80
C PRO A 82 -6.16 11.98 12.87
N HIS A 83 -6.94 13.06 12.98
CA HIS A 83 -8.39 13.01 13.17
C HIS A 83 -9.18 13.13 11.86
N MET A 84 -8.52 13.32 10.72
CA MET A 84 -9.23 13.47 9.45
C MET A 84 -9.89 12.16 9.02
N VAL A 85 -11.18 12.23 8.68
CA VAL A 85 -11.99 11.10 8.21
C VAL A 85 -12.81 11.50 7.00
N SER A 86 -13.10 10.56 6.10
CA SER A 86 -13.98 10.80 4.96
C SER A 86 -15.40 11.12 5.42
N ALA A 87 -16.00 12.15 4.82
CA ALA A 87 -17.34 12.62 5.11
C ALA A 87 -18.45 11.95 4.29
N ASP A 88 -18.11 11.00 3.40
CA ASP A 88 -19.04 10.38 2.43
C ASP A 88 -19.90 11.41 1.68
N PRO A 89 -19.26 12.32 0.90
CA PRO A 89 -19.96 13.46 0.32
C PRO A 89 -20.96 13.09 -0.78
N LEU A 90 -20.92 11.85 -1.28
CA LEU A 90 -21.81 11.35 -2.32
C LEU A 90 -22.90 10.38 -1.78
N GLU A 91 -22.93 10.17 -0.48
CA GLU A 91 -23.85 9.24 0.20
C GLU A 91 -23.88 7.85 -0.49
N PHE A 92 -22.67 7.33 -0.77
CA PHE A 92 -22.54 6.06 -1.48
C PHE A 92 -23.04 4.89 -0.61
N PRO A 93 -23.85 3.97 -1.14
CA PRO A 93 -24.42 2.86 -0.38
C PRO A 93 -23.36 2.07 0.42
N GLU A 94 -23.62 1.85 1.71
CA GLU A 94 -22.78 1.08 2.63
C GLU A 94 -21.34 1.64 2.83
N TYR A 95 -21.06 2.87 2.38
CA TYR A 95 -19.68 3.38 2.44
C TYR A 95 -19.25 3.70 3.87
N LYS A 96 -20.13 4.33 4.66
CA LYS A 96 -19.85 4.66 6.07
C LYS A 96 -19.56 3.41 6.91
N GLU A 97 -20.39 2.37 6.78
CA GLU A 97 -20.20 1.11 7.50
C GLU A 97 -18.88 0.41 7.11
N LYS A 98 -18.54 0.50 5.82
CA LYS A 98 -17.28 -0.06 5.32
C LYS A 98 -16.07 0.73 5.83
N LEU A 99 -16.14 2.07 5.92
CA LEU A 99 -15.09 2.90 6.51
C LEU A 99 -14.89 2.58 7.99
N GLU A 100 -15.98 2.49 8.77
CA GLU A 100 -15.90 2.13 10.20
C GLU A 100 -15.27 0.74 10.40
N LYS A 101 -15.59 -0.22 9.53
CA LYS A 101 -14.99 -1.55 9.56
C LYS A 101 -13.48 -1.51 9.28
N ASP A 102 -13.07 -0.72 8.26
CA ASP A 102 -11.67 -0.56 7.91
C ASP A 102 -10.89 0.14 9.05
N GLN A 103 -11.47 1.19 9.66
CA GLN A 103 -10.91 1.88 10.83
C GLN A 103 -10.73 0.95 12.03
N LYS A 104 -11.73 0.10 12.33
CA LYS A 104 -11.63 -0.90 13.42
C LYS A 104 -10.57 -1.96 13.13
N LYS A 105 -10.41 -2.34 11.85
CA LYS A 105 -9.44 -3.37 11.43
C LYS A 105 -8.00 -2.87 11.49
N THR A 106 -7.76 -1.63 11.05
CA THR A 106 -6.40 -1.10 10.90
C THR A 106 -5.94 -0.23 12.07
N GLY A 107 -6.87 0.30 12.86
CA GLY A 107 -6.60 1.30 13.89
C GLY A 107 -6.41 2.72 13.33
N HIS A 108 -6.32 2.88 12.01
CA HIS A 108 -6.16 4.18 11.34
C HIS A 108 -7.51 4.80 10.96
N LYS A 109 -7.53 6.12 10.83
CA LYS A 109 -8.73 6.85 10.40
C LYS A 109 -8.90 6.89 8.89
N GLU A 110 -7.78 6.75 8.14
CA GLU A 110 -7.75 6.77 6.68
C GLU A 110 -6.56 5.95 6.13
N ALA A 111 -6.54 5.72 4.82
CA ALA A 111 -5.58 4.87 4.12
C ALA A 111 -4.18 5.49 3.96
N VAL A 112 -3.87 6.56 4.67
CA VAL A 112 -2.53 7.16 4.72
C VAL A 112 -2.27 7.74 6.10
N VAL A 113 -1.07 7.50 6.61
CA VAL A 113 -0.50 8.17 7.78
C VAL A 113 0.55 9.15 7.27
N THR A 114 0.48 10.40 7.71
CA THR A 114 1.44 11.46 7.36
C THR A 114 1.98 12.09 8.63
N GLY A 115 3.23 12.47 8.62
CA GLY A 115 3.88 13.08 9.78
C GLY A 115 5.23 13.68 9.44
N GLU A 116 5.84 14.32 10.44
CA GLU A 116 7.21 14.82 10.39
C GLU A 116 8.10 14.00 11.34
N GLY A 117 9.39 13.94 11.06
CA GLY A 117 10.37 13.24 11.87
C GLY A 117 11.78 13.49 11.39
N THR A 118 12.72 12.65 11.79
CA THR A 118 14.11 12.74 11.33
C THR A 118 14.61 11.42 10.75
N ILE A 119 15.55 11.51 9.81
CA ILE A 119 16.35 10.38 9.32
C ILE A 119 17.81 10.74 9.47
N GLY A 120 18.52 10.01 10.35
CA GLY A 120 19.92 10.33 10.67
C GLY A 120 20.09 11.76 11.18
N GLY A 121 19.16 12.27 11.97
CA GLY A 121 19.11 13.62 12.52
C GLY A 121 18.59 14.70 11.55
N THR A 122 18.39 14.40 10.27
CA THR A 122 17.89 15.37 9.29
C THR A 122 16.36 15.39 9.27
N PRO A 123 15.70 16.58 9.40
CA PRO A 123 14.25 16.69 9.34
C PRO A 123 13.68 16.25 7.98
N VAL A 124 12.57 15.52 8.02
CA VAL A 124 11.83 15.08 6.84
C VAL A 124 10.33 15.08 7.12
N VAL A 125 9.53 15.19 6.07
CA VAL A 125 8.09 14.87 6.12
C VAL A 125 7.88 13.54 5.45
N LEU A 126 7.10 12.66 6.09
CA LEU A 126 6.87 11.29 5.66
C LEU A 126 5.38 11.03 5.46
N GLY A 127 5.05 10.34 4.38
CA GLY A 127 3.73 9.75 4.15
C GLY A 127 3.85 8.23 3.94
N VAL A 128 2.96 7.46 4.55
CA VAL A 128 2.89 6.01 4.38
C VAL A 128 1.45 5.59 4.13
N MET A 129 1.19 5.04 2.95
CA MET A 129 -0.13 4.51 2.60
C MET A 129 -0.32 3.11 3.17
N ASP A 130 -1.55 2.82 3.60
CA ASP A 130 -1.96 1.52 4.18
C ASP A 130 -2.84 0.73 3.21
N PRO A 131 -2.34 -0.31 2.53
CA PRO A 131 -3.16 -1.14 1.66
C PRO A 131 -4.18 -2.00 2.43
N ALA A 132 -4.03 -2.17 3.75
CA ALA A 132 -5.00 -2.89 4.58
C ALA A 132 -6.28 -2.08 4.80
N PHE A 133 -6.19 -0.74 4.73
CA PHE A 133 -7.33 0.16 4.75
C PHE A 133 -7.86 0.34 3.32
N ARG A 134 -8.95 -0.32 2.97
CA ARG A 134 -9.65 -0.20 1.68
C ARG A 134 -8.71 -0.27 0.46
N MET A 135 -7.76 -1.21 0.49
CA MET A 135 -6.71 -1.39 -0.53
C MET A 135 -5.85 -0.13 -0.77
N GLY A 136 -5.68 0.72 0.23
CA GLY A 136 -4.94 1.97 0.06
C GLY A 136 -5.57 2.97 -0.91
N SER A 137 -6.87 2.83 -1.22
CA SER A 137 -7.51 3.64 -2.26
C SER A 137 -7.51 5.13 -1.90
N MET A 138 -7.14 5.96 -2.88
CA MET A 138 -7.07 7.41 -2.74
C MET A 138 -8.48 8.02 -2.81
N GLY A 139 -9.01 8.45 -1.67
CA GLY A 139 -10.17 9.31 -1.52
C GLY A 139 -9.78 10.75 -1.23
N SER A 140 -10.78 11.60 -0.98
CA SER A 140 -10.62 13.03 -0.68
C SER A 140 -9.67 13.28 0.50
N VAL A 141 -9.81 12.51 1.59
CA VAL A 141 -8.97 12.68 2.79
C VAL A 141 -7.54 12.20 2.55
N VAL A 142 -7.33 11.10 1.79
CA VAL A 142 -5.98 10.66 1.42
C VAL A 142 -5.27 11.76 0.63
N GLY A 143 -5.90 12.30 -0.40
CA GLY A 143 -5.32 13.39 -1.17
C GLY A 143 -5.09 14.66 -0.35
N GLU A 144 -6.02 15.01 0.56
CA GLU A 144 -5.85 16.15 1.48
C GLU A 144 -4.67 15.95 2.43
N LYS A 145 -4.55 14.78 3.09
CA LYS A 145 -3.42 14.50 4.00
C LYS A 145 -2.08 14.57 3.27
N ILE A 146 -1.99 14.01 2.05
CA ILE A 146 -0.77 14.08 1.23
C ILE A 146 -0.47 15.55 0.86
N THR A 147 -1.48 16.32 0.42
CA THR A 147 -1.31 17.74 0.09
C THR A 147 -0.79 18.53 1.29
N ARG A 148 -1.39 18.35 2.47
CA ARG A 148 -0.93 19.03 3.70
C ARG A 148 0.47 18.59 4.14
N ALA A 149 0.83 17.33 3.92
CA ALA A 149 2.19 16.87 4.18
C ALA A 149 3.21 17.56 3.26
N ILE A 150 2.88 17.74 1.97
CA ILE A 150 3.69 18.49 1.03
C ILE A 150 3.79 19.97 1.45
N GLU A 151 2.68 20.62 1.82
CA GLU A 151 2.67 21.99 2.33
C GLU A 151 3.50 22.10 3.61
N ARG A 152 3.44 21.12 4.50
CA ARG A 152 4.29 21.07 5.69
C ARG A 152 5.78 20.95 5.35
N ALA A 153 6.13 20.15 4.33
CA ALA A 153 7.50 20.04 3.84
C ALA A 153 8.01 21.39 3.28
N LEU A 154 7.16 22.12 2.58
CA LEU A 154 7.44 23.50 2.12
C LEU A 154 7.71 24.45 3.29
N ASP A 155 6.85 24.43 4.32
CA ASP A 155 7.00 25.27 5.52
C ASP A 155 8.30 25.00 6.28
N LEU A 156 8.68 23.74 6.36
CA LEU A 156 9.89 23.28 7.06
C LEU A 156 11.17 23.38 6.19
N HIS A 157 11.05 23.64 4.89
CA HIS A 157 12.14 23.53 3.91
C HIS A 157 12.81 22.14 4.00
N ALA A 158 11.99 21.08 4.13
CA ALA A 158 12.45 19.71 4.36
C ALA A 158 12.04 18.79 3.20
N PRO A 159 12.78 17.70 2.95
CA PRO A 159 12.39 16.66 2.00
C PRO A 159 11.06 16.02 2.34
N PHE A 160 10.29 15.65 1.30
CA PHE A 160 9.09 14.83 1.43
C PHE A 160 9.36 13.42 0.91
N ILE A 161 9.02 12.41 1.69
CA ILE A 161 9.15 11.00 1.32
C ILE A 161 7.77 10.35 1.40
N LEU A 162 7.34 9.67 0.32
CA LEU A 162 6.03 9.01 0.29
C LEU A 162 6.14 7.53 -0.08
N PHE A 163 5.76 6.66 0.82
CA PHE A 163 5.57 5.24 0.55
C PHE A 163 4.16 5.01 0.01
N SER A 164 4.07 4.70 -1.26
CA SER A 164 2.81 4.44 -1.96
C SER A 164 2.43 2.97 -1.91
N ALA A 165 1.17 2.69 -1.52
CA ALA A 165 0.57 1.36 -1.57
C ALA A 165 -0.93 1.51 -1.83
N SER A 166 -1.39 1.26 -3.06
CA SER A 166 -2.77 1.59 -3.44
C SER A 166 -3.30 0.77 -4.60
N GLY A 167 -4.58 0.43 -4.54
CA GLY A 167 -5.36 -0.07 -5.67
C GLY A 167 -5.87 1.03 -6.63
N GLY A 168 -5.60 2.32 -6.35
CA GLY A 168 -5.99 3.45 -7.19
C GLY A 168 -7.01 4.40 -6.55
N ALA A 169 -7.78 5.12 -7.38
CA ALA A 169 -8.78 6.07 -6.91
C ALA A 169 -9.96 5.37 -6.21
N ARG A 170 -10.46 5.98 -5.14
CA ARG A 170 -11.58 5.45 -4.33
C ARG A 170 -12.91 5.63 -5.06
N MET A 171 -13.45 4.54 -5.57
CA MET A 171 -14.65 4.53 -6.41
C MET A 171 -15.87 5.16 -5.70
N GLN A 172 -16.02 4.98 -4.39
CA GLN A 172 -17.14 5.47 -3.60
C GLN A 172 -17.20 7.01 -3.52
N GLU A 173 -16.09 7.68 -3.74
CA GLU A 173 -16.01 9.14 -3.75
C GLU A 173 -16.01 9.74 -5.18
N GLY A 174 -16.16 8.90 -6.21
CA GLY A 174 -16.37 9.32 -7.60
C GLY A 174 -15.33 10.33 -8.10
N ILE A 175 -15.80 11.44 -8.66
CA ILE A 175 -14.96 12.50 -9.22
C ILE A 175 -14.05 13.15 -8.17
N LEU A 176 -14.43 13.18 -6.89
CA LEU A 176 -13.62 13.74 -5.83
C LEU A 176 -12.30 12.98 -5.66
N SER A 177 -12.34 11.66 -5.81
CA SER A 177 -11.12 10.82 -5.82
C SER A 177 -10.21 11.16 -7.00
N LEU A 178 -10.78 11.32 -8.20
CA LEU A 178 -10.01 11.66 -9.40
C LEU A 178 -9.36 13.04 -9.27
N MET A 179 -10.06 14.01 -8.68
CA MET A 179 -9.52 15.36 -8.46
C MET A 179 -8.36 15.40 -7.45
N GLN A 180 -8.20 14.36 -6.63
CA GLN A 180 -7.02 14.27 -5.75
C GLN A 180 -5.72 14.09 -6.54
N MET A 181 -5.75 13.43 -7.72
CA MET A 181 -4.58 13.34 -8.59
C MET A 181 -4.08 14.73 -9.00
N ALA A 182 -4.97 15.59 -9.46
CA ALA A 182 -4.63 16.97 -9.83
C ALA A 182 -4.15 17.78 -8.62
N LYS A 183 -4.83 17.64 -7.48
CA LYS A 183 -4.51 18.38 -6.25
C LYS A 183 -3.12 18.05 -5.71
N THR A 184 -2.79 16.78 -5.59
CA THR A 184 -1.48 16.33 -5.10
C THR A 184 -0.35 16.69 -6.08
N SER A 185 -0.59 16.55 -7.39
CA SER A 185 0.37 16.95 -8.42
C SER A 185 0.64 18.45 -8.40
N ALA A 186 -0.40 19.27 -8.19
CA ALA A 186 -0.23 20.72 -8.06
C ALA A 186 0.56 21.12 -6.80
N ALA A 187 0.40 20.39 -5.69
CA ALA A 187 1.19 20.60 -4.49
C ALA A 187 2.65 20.21 -4.69
N LEU A 188 2.92 19.07 -5.35
CA LEU A 188 4.29 18.65 -5.71
C LEU A 188 4.96 19.65 -6.66
N LYS A 189 4.20 20.25 -7.59
CA LYS A 189 4.76 21.31 -8.45
C LYS A 189 5.26 22.52 -7.66
N LYS A 190 4.57 22.93 -6.60
CA LYS A 190 5.06 23.99 -5.71
C LYS A 190 6.35 23.60 -4.99
N MET A 191 6.48 22.31 -4.63
CA MET A 191 7.68 21.78 -3.99
C MET A 191 8.88 21.78 -4.95
N ASP A 192 8.68 21.37 -6.20
CA ASP A 192 9.65 21.45 -7.29
C ASP A 192 10.11 22.91 -7.54
N GLU A 193 9.18 23.85 -7.61
CA GLU A 193 9.48 25.28 -7.76
C GLU A 193 10.26 25.87 -6.58
N ALA A 194 10.10 25.30 -5.39
CA ALA A 194 10.87 25.65 -4.20
C ALA A 194 12.24 24.95 -4.14
N GLY A 195 12.56 24.06 -5.08
CA GLY A 195 13.81 23.30 -5.11
C GLY A 195 13.92 22.25 -4.00
N LEU A 196 12.80 21.75 -3.47
CA LEU A 196 12.76 20.79 -2.38
C LEU A 196 12.58 19.37 -2.90
N LEU A 197 13.32 18.45 -2.29
CA LEU A 197 13.37 17.04 -2.65
C LEU A 197 12.05 16.29 -2.38
N PHE A 198 11.53 15.59 -3.39
CA PHE A 198 10.49 14.59 -3.25
C PHE A 198 11.00 13.19 -3.61
N VAL A 199 10.94 12.26 -2.67
CA VAL A 199 11.26 10.84 -2.92
C VAL A 199 9.99 10.00 -2.89
N SER A 200 9.69 9.38 -4.02
CA SER A 200 8.60 8.40 -4.14
C SER A 200 9.13 6.99 -3.96
N VAL A 201 8.53 6.22 -3.06
CA VAL A 201 8.84 4.80 -2.85
C VAL A 201 7.57 3.98 -3.09
N MET A 202 7.55 3.26 -4.20
CA MET A 202 6.40 2.44 -4.59
C MET A 202 6.49 1.05 -3.98
N THR A 203 5.47 0.67 -3.20
CA THR A 203 5.38 -0.66 -2.59
C THR A 203 4.23 -1.45 -3.21
N HIS A 204 4.11 -2.73 -2.87
CA HIS A 204 3.10 -3.62 -3.44
C HIS A 204 1.72 -3.44 -2.80
N PRO A 205 0.64 -3.22 -3.59
CA PRO A 205 0.61 -2.75 -4.98
C PRO A 205 0.57 -1.22 -5.07
N THR A 206 1.07 -0.62 -6.16
CA THR A 206 0.87 0.81 -6.45
C THR A 206 0.26 0.94 -7.84
N THR A 207 -1.08 1.12 -7.92
CA THR A 207 -1.81 1.02 -9.18
C THR A 207 -2.81 2.15 -9.40
N GLY A 208 -3.36 2.22 -10.60
CA GLY A 208 -4.44 3.12 -11.00
C GLY A 208 -4.06 4.60 -10.92
N GLY A 209 -4.96 5.41 -10.39
CA GLY A 209 -4.76 6.86 -10.27
C GLY A 209 -3.60 7.27 -9.38
N VAL A 210 -3.16 6.42 -8.44
CA VAL A 210 -2.00 6.70 -7.58
C VAL A 210 -0.71 6.58 -8.37
N SER A 211 -0.51 5.50 -9.15
CA SER A 211 0.65 5.37 -10.03
C SER A 211 0.68 6.41 -11.15
N ALA A 212 -0.50 6.87 -11.61
CA ALA A 212 -0.62 7.88 -12.65
C ALA A 212 -0.58 9.34 -12.14
N SER A 213 -0.26 9.54 -10.87
CA SER A 213 -0.14 10.88 -10.27
C SER A 213 1.11 10.97 -9.38
N PHE A 214 0.95 11.27 -8.12
CA PHE A 214 2.07 11.57 -7.22
C PHE A 214 3.13 10.46 -7.12
N ALA A 215 2.74 9.18 -7.26
CA ALA A 215 3.70 8.09 -7.10
C ALA A 215 4.81 8.05 -8.17
N SER A 216 4.59 8.65 -9.35
CA SER A 216 5.59 8.73 -10.43
C SER A 216 6.18 10.12 -10.65
N LEU A 217 5.97 11.04 -9.69
CA LEU A 217 6.45 12.42 -9.78
C LEU A 217 7.63 12.73 -8.86
N GLY A 218 8.27 11.70 -8.29
CA GLY A 218 9.46 11.88 -7.45
C GLY A 218 10.67 12.36 -8.24
N ASP A 219 11.52 13.16 -7.60
CA ASP A 219 12.89 13.41 -8.08
C ASP A 219 13.68 12.11 -8.09
N TYR A 220 13.39 11.23 -7.12
CA TYR A 220 13.78 9.82 -7.11
C TYR A 220 12.55 8.94 -7.00
N ASN A 221 12.42 8.00 -7.93
CA ASN A 221 11.36 7.00 -7.99
C ASN A 221 11.92 5.62 -7.66
N PHE A 222 11.71 5.17 -6.43
CA PHE A 222 12.15 3.86 -5.97
C PHE A 222 10.98 2.88 -5.88
N ALA A 223 11.28 1.60 -5.88
CA ALA A 223 10.31 0.56 -5.59
C ALA A 223 10.91 -0.56 -4.73
N GLU A 224 10.06 -1.25 -3.96
CA GLU A 224 10.44 -2.51 -3.33
C GLU A 224 10.47 -3.64 -4.37
N PRO A 225 11.32 -4.67 -4.19
CA PRO A 225 11.37 -5.84 -5.07
C PRO A 225 10.00 -6.48 -5.30
N GLU A 226 9.75 -6.90 -6.53
CA GLU A 226 8.51 -7.56 -6.97
C GLU A 226 7.23 -6.73 -6.76
N ALA A 227 7.31 -5.45 -6.42
CA ALA A 227 6.13 -4.60 -6.29
C ALA A 227 5.37 -4.52 -7.61
N LEU A 228 4.05 -4.75 -7.55
CA LEU A 228 3.17 -4.53 -8.69
C LEU A 228 2.90 -3.03 -8.83
N ILE A 229 3.35 -2.45 -9.94
CA ILE A 229 3.21 -1.02 -10.22
C ILE A 229 2.67 -0.85 -11.63
N GLY A 230 1.53 -0.18 -11.78
CA GLY A 230 0.94 0.03 -13.09
C GLY A 230 -0.38 0.78 -13.03
N PHE A 231 -0.91 1.17 -14.19
CA PHE A 231 -2.19 1.88 -14.24
C PHE A 231 -3.37 0.90 -14.26
N ALA A 232 -3.50 0.11 -15.32
CA ALA A 232 -4.56 -0.87 -15.47
C ALA A 232 -4.06 -2.28 -15.11
N GLY A 233 -4.97 -3.11 -14.59
CA GLY A 233 -4.64 -4.50 -14.31
C GLY A 233 -4.31 -5.30 -15.58
N ARG A 234 -3.35 -6.23 -15.48
CA ARG A 234 -2.87 -7.10 -16.56
C ARG A 234 -4.01 -7.66 -17.44
N ARG A 235 -5.03 -8.26 -16.81
CA ARG A 235 -6.17 -8.85 -17.52
C ARG A 235 -6.89 -7.84 -18.43
N ILE A 236 -7.07 -6.61 -17.96
CA ILE A 236 -7.77 -5.57 -18.76
C ILE A 236 -6.93 -5.19 -19.97
N ILE A 237 -5.61 -5.05 -19.77
CA ILE A 237 -4.69 -4.72 -20.87
C ILE A 237 -4.71 -5.83 -21.92
N GLU A 238 -4.50 -7.09 -21.54
CA GLU A 238 -4.50 -8.25 -22.42
C GLU A 238 -5.80 -8.39 -23.22
N GLN A 239 -6.94 -8.17 -22.58
CA GLN A 239 -8.23 -8.18 -23.25
C GLN A 239 -8.40 -7.03 -24.25
N THR A 240 -7.82 -5.86 -23.95
CA THR A 240 -7.92 -4.68 -24.81
C THR A 240 -7.03 -4.78 -26.03
N ILE A 241 -5.74 -5.15 -25.83
CA ILE A 241 -4.77 -5.24 -26.94
C ILE A 241 -4.79 -6.61 -27.61
N ARG A 242 -5.47 -7.61 -27.04
CA ARG A 242 -5.56 -8.99 -27.51
C ARG A 242 -4.19 -9.67 -27.70
N GLN A 243 -3.28 -9.40 -26.77
CA GLN A 243 -1.93 -9.98 -26.73
C GLN A 243 -1.62 -10.41 -25.31
N GLU A 244 -0.81 -11.46 -25.18
CA GLU A 244 -0.24 -11.85 -23.89
C GLU A 244 0.87 -10.90 -23.48
N LEU A 245 0.90 -10.52 -22.22
CA LEU A 245 1.93 -9.68 -21.65
C LEU A 245 3.07 -10.53 -21.07
N PRO A 246 4.32 -10.03 -21.05
CA PRO A 246 5.44 -10.69 -20.38
C PRO A 246 5.09 -11.09 -18.94
N GLU A 247 5.67 -12.17 -18.41
CA GLU A 247 5.36 -12.64 -17.04
C GLU A 247 5.70 -11.59 -15.98
N ASP A 248 6.80 -10.87 -16.16
CA ASP A 248 7.30 -9.82 -15.29
C ASP A 248 6.67 -8.44 -15.53
N PHE A 249 5.70 -8.34 -16.44
CA PHE A 249 5.04 -7.07 -16.77
C PHE A 249 4.46 -6.38 -15.52
N GLN A 250 4.74 -5.09 -15.37
CA GLN A 250 4.35 -4.27 -14.21
C GLN A 250 5.04 -4.63 -12.87
N THR A 251 6.08 -5.45 -12.87
CA THR A 251 6.92 -5.58 -11.67
C THR A 251 7.88 -4.38 -11.54
N ALA A 252 8.38 -4.14 -10.34
CA ALA A 252 9.38 -3.10 -10.09
C ALA A 252 10.62 -3.30 -10.99
N GLU A 253 11.06 -4.54 -11.19
CA GLU A 253 12.20 -4.90 -12.02
C GLU A 253 11.94 -4.60 -13.50
N PHE A 254 10.72 -4.89 -13.97
CA PHE A 254 10.31 -4.54 -15.33
C PHE A 254 10.36 -3.02 -15.55
N LEU A 255 9.82 -2.25 -14.62
CA LEU A 255 9.78 -0.79 -14.69
C LEU A 255 11.18 -0.17 -14.61
N LEU A 256 12.07 -0.71 -13.77
CA LEU A 256 13.48 -0.31 -13.73
C LEU A 256 14.17 -0.53 -15.09
N LYS A 257 13.98 -1.71 -15.68
CA LYS A 257 14.54 -2.04 -17.02
C LYS A 257 14.04 -1.10 -18.13
N HIS A 258 12.83 -0.54 -17.97
CA HIS A 258 12.22 0.37 -18.94
C HIS A 258 12.39 1.85 -18.58
N GLY A 259 13.23 2.19 -17.59
CA GLY A 259 13.58 3.57 -17.23
C GLY A 259 12.47 4.33 -16.50
N GLN A 260 11.51 3.63 -15.90
CA GLN A 260 10.43 4.26 -15.12
C GLN A 260 10.73 4.34 -13.62
N LEU A 261 11.80 3.69 -13.18
CA LEU A 261 12.33 3.74 -11.82
C LEU A 261 13.82 4.01 -11.85
N ASP A 262 14.32 4.67 -10.82
CA ASP A 262 15.74 4.92 -10.62
C ASP A 262 16.42 3.73 -9.94
N LYS A 263 15.70 3.05 -9.03
CA LYS A 263 16.25 1.88 -8.33
C LYS A 263 15.15 1.00 -7.74
N VAL A 264 15.39 -0.31 -7.75
CA VAL A 264 14.68 -1.27 -6.89
C VAL A 264 15.50 -1.45 -5.61
N LEU A 265 14.90 -1.11 -4.47
CA LEU A 265 15.55 -1.09 -3.16
C LEU A 265 15.00 -2.17 -2.25
N HIS A 266 15.90 -3.01 -1.75
CA HIS A 266 15.57 -3.95 -0.70
C HIS A 266 15.23 -3.20 0.59
N ARG A 267 14.22 -3.66 1.30
CA ARG A 267 13.68 -2.97 2.49
C ARG A 267 14.73 -2.72 3.58
N GLN A 268 15.68 -3.64 3.73
CA GLN A 268 16.78 -3.51 4.69
C GLN A 268 17.77 -2.38 4.34
N ASP A 269 17.88 -2.01 3.06
CA ASP A 269 18.78 -0.94 2.62
C ASP A 269 18.07 0.42 2.54
N MET A 270 16.75 0.44 2.73
CA MET A 270 15.90 1.60 2.48
C MET A 270 16.31 2.80 3.35
N LYS A 271 16.41 2.61 4.68
CA LYS A 271 16.77 3.70 5.61
C LYS A 271 18.13 4.33 5.25
N ASN A 272 19.14 3.50 5.01
CA ASN A 272 20.48 4.00 4.69
C ASN A 272 20.50 4.77 3.36
N THR A 273 19.80 4.27 2.34
CA THR A 273 19.71 4.94 1.04
C THR A 273 18.97 6.27 1.16
N LEU A 274 17.82 6.29 1.85
CA LEU A 274 17.05 7.52 2.07
C LEU A 274 17.84 8.54 2.89
N SER A 275 18.53 8.11 3.96
CA SER A 275 19.38 8.98 4.76
C SER A 275 20.47 9.65 3.92
N ALA A 276 21.17 8.87 3.09
CA ALA A 276 22.22 9.42 2.23
C ALA A 276 21.67 10.45 1.22
N ILE A 277 20.51 10.16 0.59
CA ILE A 277 19.89 11.09 -0.37
C ILE A 277 19.42 12.36 0.32
N VAL A 278 18.74 12.23 1.46
CA VAL A 278 18.28 13.40 2.24
C VAL A 278 19.45 14.29 2.60
N GLN A 279 20.54 13.72 3.13
CA GLN A 279 21.74 14.50 3.49
C GLN A 279 22.47 15.17 2.32
N MET A 280 22.31 14.65 1.09
CA MET A 280 22.87 15.31 -0.11
C MET A 280 22.06 16.50 -0.58
N HIS A 281 20.80 16.65 -0.15
CA HIS A 281 19.88 17.67 -0.63
C HIS A 281 19.45 18.66 0.46
N THR A 282 20.01 18.54 1.66
CA THR A 282 19.85 19.49 2.79
C THR A 282 21.18 20.06 3.21
#